data_ae94c9e65e9401a6d193433c414395e1
#
_entry.id   ae94c9e65e9401a6d193433c414395e1
#
_cell.length_a   1.000
_cell.length_b   1.000
_cell.length_c   1.000
_cell.angle_alpha   90.00
_cell.angle_beta   90.00
_cell.angle_gamma   90.00
#
_symmetry.space_group_name_H-M   'P 1'
#
loop_
_entity.id
_entity.type
_entity.pdbx_description
1 polymer ?
#
loop_
_entity_poly.entity_id
_entity_poly.type
_entity_poly.pdbx_seq_one_letter_code
_entity_poly.pdbx_strand_id
1 'polypeptide(L)'
;MIISVLSSIAIWSAVFVIALRIITNSGIALPNNKVISALTCNKSLGSAHQTTHKEIISVFLLAFAFRIAVFLFSICAMYMFNDNINGFGDILEQYMKWDANNYFRIANVGYSGFEIDGDFTTIVFFPLYPWIMKIVNLIFRDLRVSGLLTSFALYSGACCFLYKLFSIDYSKSVAVRAIIYMSVFPHALFFGTLMNESMLLFTSAATLYYIRKHKWYLVGIWGAAAALSRMVGILLAIPAAVEWLEHYKIFEKLKNKDIKSVWKLFYSKGLWIFLMLLGTGIYLLCNYKVTGNCFKFLEYQAKYWNNGSCYFGSGIAKMFTNAFTSDQSRFDIWIPETLSIIFVIYTLLYGIRRNR
;
A
#
# COMPACT_ATOMS: atom_id res chain seq x y z
N MET A 1 -3.85 9.73 -26.71
CA MET A 1 -3.88 8.41 -27.38
C MET A 1 -2.52 7.69 -27.31
N ILE A 2 -1.41 8.26 -27.79
CA ILE A 2 -0.09 7.61 -27.81
C ILE A 2 0.36 7.16 -26.41
N ILE A 3 0.28 8.02 -25.39
CA ILE A 3 0.70 7.69 -24.01
C ILE A 3 -0.12 6.53 -23.45
N SER A 4 -1.42 6.50 -23.70
CA SER A 4 -2.30 5.39 -23.28
C SER A 4 -1.88 4.06 -23.93
N VAL A 5 -1.51 4.07 -25.19
CA VAL A 5 -1.05 2.88 -25.92
C VAL A 5 0.31 2.41 -25.38
N LEU A 6 1.29 3.32 -25.25
CA LEU A 6 2.65 3.00 -24.78
C LEU A 6 2.64 2.47 -23.34
N SER A 7 1.89 3.10 -22.43
CA SER A 7 1.76 2.64 -21.05
C SER A 7 1.06 1.28 -20.98
N SER A 8 0.06 1.05 -21.82
CA SER A 8 -0.64 -0.24 -21.91
C SER A 8 0.30 -1.35 -22.39
N ILE A 9 1.07 -1.10 -23.44
CA ILE A 9 2.07 -2.05 -23.95
C ILE A 9 3.10 -2.37 -22.87
N ALA A 10 3.64 -1.35 -22.18
CA ALA A 10 4.64 -1.57 -21.13
C ALA A 10 4.09 -2.42 -19.98
N ILE A 11 2.91 -2.10 -19.47
CA ILE A 11 2.29 -2.80 -18.34
C ILE A 11 1.88 -4.22 -18.73
N TRP A 12 1.22 -4.42 -19.87
CA TRP A 12 0.82 -5.75 -20.33
C TRP A 12 2.02 -6.64 -20.67
N SER A 13 3.10 -6.07 -21.22
CA SER A 13 4.35 -6.81 -21.42
C SER A 13 4.96 -7.26 -20.10
N ALA A 14 4.95 -6.39 -19.07
CA ALA A 14 5.40 -6.75 -17.72
C ALA A 14 4.54 -7.87 -17.12
N VAL A 15 3.22 -7.75 -17.19
CA VAL A 15 2.27 -8.79 -16.72
C VAL A 15 2.52 -10.12 -17.43
N PHE A 16 2.73 -10.11 -18.74
CA PHE A 16 3.02 -11.31 -19.53
C PHE A 16 4.32 -12.00 -19.06
N VAL A 17 5.41 -11.23 -18.85
CA VAL A 17 6.69 -11.80 -18.38
C VAL A 17 6.55 -12.36 -16.96
N ILE A 18 5.82 -11.67 -16.08
CA ILE A 18 5.53 -12.16 -14.73
C ILE A 18 4.73 -13.46 -14.80
N ALA A 19 3.70 -13.54 -15.64
CA ALA A 19 2.90 -14.76 -15.84
C ALA A 19 3.76 -15.92 -16.35
N LEU A 20 4.65 -15.69 -17.32
CA LEU A 20 5.59 -16.72 -17.80
C LEU A 20 6.51 -17.24 -16.68
N ARG A 21 7.00 -16.36 -15.81
CA ARG A 21 7.84 -16.74 -14.65
C ARG A 21 7.06 -17.56 -13.64
N ILE A 22 5.83 -17.17 -13.33
CA ILE A 22 4.94 -17.93 -12.43
C ILE A 22 4.73 -19.33 -12.98
N ILE A 23 4.43 -19.46 -14.26
CA ILE A 23 4.21 -20.76 -14.93
C ILE A 23 5.45 -21.64 -14.83
N THR A 24 6.63 -21.13 -15.17
CA THR A 24 7.90 -21.86 -15.08
C THR A 24 8.26 -22.25 -13.66
N ASN A 25 8.14 -21.34 -12.70
CA ASN A 25 8.45 -21.60 -11.30
C ASN A 25 7.47 -22.62 -10.67
N SER A 26 6.25 -22.67 -11.18
CA SER A 26 5.22 -23.62 -10.70
C SER A 26 5.39 -25.04 -11.23
N GLY A 27 6.47 -25.33 -11.98
CA GLY A 27 6.82 -26.66 -12.45
C GLY A 27 6.28 -27.02 -13.84
N ILE A 28 5.72 -26.05 -14.58
CA ILE A 28 5.29 -26.26 -15.97
C ILE A 28 6.48 -25.99 -16.90
N ALA A 29 6.92 -27.05 -17.61
CA ALA A 29 7.97 -26.91 -18.62
C ALA A 29 7.44 -26.12 -19.83
N LEU A 30 8.02 -24.97 -20.09
CA LEU A 30 7.78 -24.21 -21.32
C LEU A 30 8.73 -24.70 -22.45
N PRO A 31 8.37 -24.49 -23.73
CA PRO A 31 9.25 -24.81 -24.85
C PRO A 31 10.64 -24.19 -24.67
N ASN A 32 11.68 -24.98 -24.93
CA ASN A 32 13.07 -24.53 -24.76
C ASN A 32 13.45 -23.53 -25.86
N ASN A 33 13.15 -22.24 -25.63
CA ASN A 33 13.47 -21.14 -26.53
C ASN A 33 14.38 -20.15 -25.80
N LYS A 34 15.42 -19.65 -26.48
CA LYS A 34 16.38 -18.67 -25.96
C LYS A 34 15.70 -17.43 -25.37
N VAL A 35 14.59 -16.97 -25.97
CA VAL A 35 13.83 -15.81 -25.49
C VAL A 35 13.13 -16.14 -24.17
N ILE A 36 12.43 -17.28 -24.08
CA ILE A 36 11.72 -17.73 -22.89
C ILE A 36 12.73 -17.96 -21.76
N SER A 37 13.86 -18.63 -22.01
CA SER A 37 14.89 -18.86 -21.01
C SER A 37 15.52 -17.55 -20.49
N ALA A 38 15.72 -16.56 -21.35
CA ALA A 38 16.21 -15.24 -20.94
C ALA A 38 15.19 -14.46 -20.09
N LEU A 39 13.90 -14.57 -20.39
CA LEU A 39 12.82 -13.91 -19.67
C LEU A 39 12.52 -14.58 -18.31
N THR A 40 12.75 -15.88 -18.19
CA THR A 40 12.47 -16.69 -17.01
C THR A 40 13.69 -16.93 -16.11
N CYS A 41 14.89 -16.49 -16.52
CA CYS A 41 16.12 -16.68 -15.78
C CYS A 41 16.05 -15.99 -14.40
N ASN A 42 16.12 -16.76 -13.33
CA ASN A 42 16.22 -16.28 -11.95
C ASN A 42 17.68 -16.07 -11.58
N LYS A 43 18.14 -14.82 -11.45
CA LYS A 43 19.44 -14.54 -10.84
C LYS A 43 19.26 -14.39 -9.34
N SER A 44 20.01 -15.17 -8.55
CA SER A 44 20.06 -14.99 -7.10
C SER A 44 20.60 -13.60 -6.77
N LEU A 45 19.90 -12.88 -5.92
CA LEU A 45 20.29 -11.56 -5.45
C LEU A 45 20.96 -11.71 -4.09
N GLY A 46 22.23 -11.36 -4.01
CA GLY A 46 22.98 -11.05 -2.82
C GLY A 46 22.91 -12.05 -1.64
N SER A 47 23.67 -11.79 -0.61
CA SER A 47 23.65 -12.55 0.64
C SER A 47 22.45 -12.13 1.50
N ALA A 48 21.54 -13.05 1.79
CA ALA A 48 20.51 -12.87 2.80
C ALA A 48 21.13 -12.44 4.15
N HIS A 49 20.49 -11.50 4.83
CA HIS A 49 20.91 -11.04 6.15
C HIS A 49 19.90 -11.50 7.22
N GLN A 50 20.39 -12.15 8.26
CA GLN A 50 19.54 -12.46 9.42
C GLN A 50 19.38 -11.23 10.31
N THR A 51 18.14 -10.75 10.43
CA THR A 51 17.83 -9.57 11.22
C THR A 51 17.84 -9.86 12.71
N THR A 52 18.48 -8.99 13.50
CA THR A 52 18.50 -9.06 14.97
C THR A 52 17.44 -8.14 15.58
N HIS A 53 17.03 -8.43 16.83
CA HIS A 53 16.11 -7.54 17.55
C HIS A 53 16.65 -6.12 17.72
N LYS A 54 17.96 -5.98 17.98
CA LYS A 54 18.62 -4.66 18.09
C LYS A 54 18.51 -3.86 16.79
N GLU A 55 18.71 -4.50 15.65
CA GLU A 55 18.57 -3.84 14.35
C GLU A 55 17.13 -3.39 14.09
N ILE A 56 16.13 -4.20 14.44
CA ILE A 56 14.72 -3.85 14.27
C ILE A 56 14.37 -2.63 15.12
N ILE A 57 14.82 -2.58 16.38
CA ILE A 57 14.63 -1.42 17.25
C ILE A 57 15.34 -0.19 16.66
N SER A 58 16.58 -0.35 16.19
CA SER A 58 17.32 0.76 15.55
C SER A 58 16.61 1.30 14.31
N VAL A 59 16.04 0.42 13.48
CA VAL A 59 15.26 0.81 12.30
C VAL A 59 13.98 1.53 12.72
N PHE A 60 13.28 1.06 13.74
CA PHE A 60 12.10 1.73 14.28
C PHE A 60 12.44 3.16 14.74
N LEU A 61 13.46 3.30 15.57
CA LEU A 61 13.90 4.59 16.12
C LEU A 61 14.38 5.53 14.99
N LEU A 62 15.10 5.04 14.01
CA LEU A 62 15.56 5.80 12.85
C LEU A 62 14.36 6.32 12.05
N ALA A 63 13.39 5.46 11.72
CA ALA A 63 12.20 5.85 10.98
C ALA A 63 11.33 6.86 11.75
N PHE A 64 11.20 6.65 13.06
CA PHE A 64 10.47 7.57 13.94
C PHE A 64 11.16 8.94 14.02
N ALA A 65 12.49 8.96 14.14
CA ALA A 65 13.28 10.18 14.11
C ALA A 65 13.13 10.94 12.78
N PHE A 66 13.07 10.23 11.65
CA PHE A 66 12.75 10.86 10.36
C PHE A 66 11.36 11.51 10.34
N ARG A 67 10.35 10.89 10.96
CA ARG A 67 9.01 11.50 11.05
C ARG A 67 9.02 12.77 11.91
N ILE A 68 9.72 12.73 13.03
CA ILE A 68 9.92 13.93 13.86
C ILE A 68 10.67 15.01 13.08
N ALA A 69 11.75 14.66 12.39
CA ALA A 69 12.53 15.62 11.60
C ALA A 69 11.69 16.29 10.50
N VAL A 70 10.88 15.51 9.75
CA VAL A 70 9.96 16.04 8.74
C VAL A 70 8.89 16.92 9.38
N PHE A 71 8.35 16.54 10.54
CA PHE A 71 7.38 17.34 11.28
C PHE A 71 7.99 18.68 11.73
N LEU A 72 9.18 18.66 12.31
CA LEU A 72 9.88 19.88 12.72
C LEU A 72 10.22 20.77 11.53
N PHE A 73 10.68 20.17 10.42
CA PHE A 73 10.95 20.91 9.20
C PHE A 73 9.68 21.60 8.66
N SER A 74 8.53 20.90 8.67
CA SER A 74 7.26 21.50 8.23
C SER A 74 6.80 22.63 9.15
N ILE A 75 7.03 22.53 10.47
CA ILE A 75 6.78 23.61 11.42
C ILE A 75 7.65 24.83 11.07
N CYS A 76 8.94 24.64 10.87
CA CYS A 76 9.83 25.74 10.46
C CYS A 76 9.35 26.40 9.16
N ALA A 77 8.97 25.59 8.16
CA ALA A 77 8.44 26.10 6.90
C ALA A 77 7.13 26.87 7.11
N MET A 78 6.22 26.37 7.95
CA MET A 78 4.97 27.07 8.27
C MET A 78 5.25 28.46 8.90
N TYR A 79 6.14 28.56 9.85
CA TYR A 79 6.52 29.84 10.45
C TYR A 79 7.22 30.81 9.48
N MET A 80 7.95 30.26 8.47
CA MET A 80 8.64 31.09 7.49
C MET A 80 7.72 31.64 6.39
N PHE A 81 6.66 30.90 6.05
CA PHE A 81 5.80 31.21 4.89
C PHE A 81 4.34 31.51 5.24
N ASN A 82 3.97 31.48 6.52
CA ASN A 82 2.60 31.73 6.96
C ASN A 82 2.58 32.58 8.24
N ASP A 83 2.24 33.86 8.09
CA ASP A 83 2.20 34.84 9.19
C ASP A 83 1.08 34.57 10.21
N ASN A 84 0.17 33.63 9.95
CA ASN A 84 -1.00 33.34 10.79
C ASN A 84 -0.78 32.19 11.79
N ILE A 85 0.43 31.72 11.99
CA ILE A 85 0.77 30.66 12.95
C ILE A 85 1.13 31.29 14.31
N ASN A 86 0.20 31.23 15.26
CA ASN A 86 0.39 31.80 16.60
C ASN A 86 0.65 30.74 17.67
N GLY A 87 0.45 29.47 17.38
CA GLY A 87 0.62 28.40 18.37
C GLY A 87 0.55 27.00 17.82
N PHE A 88 0.76 26.03 18.70
CA PHE A 88 0.75 24.60 18.34
C PHE A 88 -0.62 24.13 17.78
N GLY A 89 -1.72 24.74 18.24
CA GLY A 89 -3.06 24.47 17.71
C GLY A 89 -3.17 24.77 16.21
N ASP A 90 -2.61 25.89 15.77
CA ASP A 90 -2.63 26.31 14.36
C ASP A 90 -1.78 25.37 13.48
N ILE A 91 -0.65 24.91 14.04
CA ILE A 91 0.18 23.89 13.37
C ILE A 91 -0.63 22.61 13.14
N LEU A 92 -1.32 22.12 14.16
CA LEU A 92 -2.16 20.93 14.05
C LEU A 92 -3.29 21.11 13.04
N GLU A 93 -3.85 22.34 12.95
CA GLU A 93 -4.89 22.66 11.96
C GLU A 93 -4.35 22.59 10.52
N GLN A 94 -3.10 23.00 10.27
CA GLN A 94 -2.47 22.85 8.96
C GLN A 94 -2.31 21.37 8.54
N TYR A 95 -2.22 20.46 9.49
CA TYR A 95 -2.20 19.00 9.22
C TYR A 95 -3.59 18.41 8.94
N MET A 96 -4.66 19.21 9.13
CA MET A 96 -6.05 18.80 8.86
C MET A 96 -6.49 19.07 7.43
N LYS A 97 -5.55 19.10 6.47
CA LYS A 97 -5.84 19.29 5.03
C LYS A 97 -6.16 17.98 4.34
N TRP A 98 -6.78 18.08 3.16
CA TRP A 98 -7.16 16.96 2.30
C TRP A 98 -8.01 15.91 3.05
N ASP A 99 -7.64 14.65 2.94
CA ASP A 99 -8.36 13.51 3.53
C ASP A 99 -8.27 13.46 5.07
N ALA A 100 -7.33 14.18 5.69
CA ALA A 100 -7.13 14.19 7.13
C ALA A 100 -8.41 14.62 7.89
N ASN A 101 -9.14 15.60 7.38
CA ASN A 101 -10.41 16.03 7.94
C ASN A 101 -11.45 14.90 7.97
N ASN A 102 -11.50 14.07 6.93
CA ASN A 102 -12.47 12.97 6.87
C ASN A 102 -12.12 11.87 7.87
N TYR A 103 -10.85 11.50 8.00
CA TYR A 103 -10.41 10.54 9.02
C TYR A 103 -10.64 11.05 10.44
N PHE A 104 -10.39 12.35 10.68
CA PHE A 104 -10.68 12.99 11.95
C PHE A 104 -12.18 12.92 12.28
N ARG A 105 -13.06 13.28 11.35
CA ARG A 105 -14.52 13.21 11.52
C ARG A 105 -14.99 11.81 11.86
N ILE A 106 -14.51 10.79 11.12
CA ILE A 106 -14.86 9.38 11.39
C ILE A 106 -14.40 8.97 12.80
N ALA A 107 -13.19 9.35 13.21
CA ALA A 107 -12.69 9.03 14.54
C ALA A 107 -13.46 9.74 15.65
N ASN A 108 -13.88 10.98 15.42
CA ASN A 108 -14.59 11.80 16.39
C ASN A 108 -16.07 11.39 16.54
N VAL A 109 -16.83 11.43 15.45
CA VAL A 109 -18.29 11.29 15.47
C VAL A 109 -18.81 10.03 14.74
N GLY A 110 -17.92 9.23 14.13
CA GLY A 110 -18.31 8.08 13.33
C GLY A 110 -18.84 8.45 11.94
N TYR A 111 -19.24 7.45 11.17
CA TYR A 111 -19.69 7.64 9.78
C TYR A 111 -21.04 8.38 9.68
N SER A 112 -21.94 8.16 10.64
CA SER A 112 -23.25 8.80 10.65
C SER A 112 -23.28 10.16 11.33
N GLY A 113 -22.15 10.62 11.87
CA GLY A 113 -22.05 11.91 12.55
C GLY A 113 -21.74 13.09 11.66
N PHE A 114 -21.55 12.87 10.34
CA PHE A 114 -21.26 13.93 9.38
C PHE A 114 -21.89 13.65 8.02
N GLU A 115 -22.61 14.60 7.49
CA GLU A 115 -23.28 14.53 6.20
C GLU A 115 -23.10 15.84 5.40
N ILE A 116 -23.17 15.74 4.09
CA ILE A 116 -23.22 16.85 3.15
C ILE A 116 -24.45 16.63 2.27
N ASP A 117 -25.38 17.57 2.26
CA ASP A 117 -26.63 17.50 1.50
C ASP A 117 -27.41 16.18 1.71
N GLY A 118 -27.41 15.65 2.94
CA GLY A 118 -28.05 14.39 3.29
C GLY A 118 -27.27 13.14 2.94
N ASP A 119 -26.04 13.27 2.40
CA ASP A 119 -25.15 12.16 2.06
C ASP A 119 -24.04 11.99 3.11
N PHE A 120 -23.84 10.77 3.60
CA PHE A 120 -22.77 10.41 4.55
C PHE A 120 -21.43 10.23 3.80
N THR A 121 -20.88 11.32 3.30
CA THR A 121 -19.74 11.32 2.38
C THR A 121 -18.47 10.67 2.93
N THR A 122 -18.29 10.68 4.27
CA THR A 122 -17.14 10.05 4.94
C THR A 122 -17.08 8.53 4.76
N ILE A 123 -18.19 7.88 4.34
CA ILE A 123 -18.23 6.42 4.11
C ILE A 123 -17.27 5.94 3.01
N VAL A 124 -16.77 6.86 2.17
CA VAL A 124 -15.75 6.58 1.15
C VAL A 124 -14.41 6.18 1.78
N PHE A 125 -14.15 6.61 3.02
CA PHE A 125 -12.90 6.37 3.73
C PHE A 125 -12.97 5.10 4.57
N PHE A 126 -11.91 4.29 4.55
CA PHE A 126 -11.84 3.01 5.21
C PHE A 126 -11.63 3.15 6.73
N PRO A 127 -12.22 2.24 7.56
CA PRO A 127 -12.38 2.46 9.00
C PRO A 127 -11.15 2.16 9.85
N LEU A 128 -10.18 1.35 9.39
CA LEU A 128 -9.13 0.82 10.26
C LEU A 128 -8.29 1.94 10.89
N TYR A 129 -7.84 2.91 10.09
CA TYR A 129 -7.01 4.01 10.58
C TYR A 129 -7.76 4.89 11.61
N PRO A 130 -8.97 5.44 11.32
CA PRO A 130 -9.68 6.25 12.30
C PRO A 130 -10.09 5.46 13.56
N TRP A 131 -10.32 4.15 13.48
CA TRP A 131 -10.58 3.33 14.67
C TRP A 131 -9.33 3.23 15.56
N ILE A 132 -8.16 2.97 14.99
CA ILE A 132 -6.89 2.96 15.76
C ILE A 132 -6.61 4.35 16.35
N MET A 133 -6.79 5.41 15.57
CA MET A 133 -6.64 6.79 16.03
C MET A 133 -7.56 7.09 17.23
N LYS A 134 -8.81 6.64 17.20
CA LYS A 134 -9.75 6.76 18.32
C LYS A 134 -9.29 6.00 19.57
N ILE A 135 -8.71 4.80 19.40
CA ILE A 135 -8.14 4.02 20.52
C ILE A 135 -6.95 4.76 21.14
N VAL A 136 -6.02 5.27 20.31
CA VAL A 136 -4.85 6.03 20.76
C VAL A 136 -5.28 7.32 21.48
N ASN A 137 -6.40 7.92 21.07
CA ASN A 137 -6.96 9.11 21.70
C ASN A 137 -7.41 8.89 23.16
N LEU A 138 -7.62 7.68 23.60
CA LEU A 138 -7.89 7.38 25.01
C LEU A 138 -6.70 7.77 25.91
N ILE A 139 -5.48 7.78 25.34
CA ILE A 139 -4.23 8.11 26.04
C ILE A 139 -3.95 9.62 25.94
N PHE A 140 -3.95 10.16 24.72
CA PHE A 140 -3.45 11.53 24.47
C PHE A 140 -4.55 12.62 24.59
N ARG A 141 -5.83 12.25 24.53
CA ARG A 141 -7.01 13.13 24.69
C ARG A 141 -7.06 14.33 23.72
N ASP A 142 -6.23 14.34 22.70
CA ASP A 142 -6.33 15.21 21.52
C ASP A 142 -6.25 14.31 20.29
N LEU A 143 -7.32 14.32 19.50
CA LEU A 143 -7.48 13.43 18.37
C LEU A 143 -6.49 13.73 17.23
N ARG A 144 -6.07 14.99 17.07
CA ARG A 144 -5.08 15.43 16.08
C ARG A 144 -3.70 14.89 16.44
N VAL A 145 -3.29 15.08 17.70
CA VAL A 145 -2.04 14.52 18.23
C VAL A 145 -2.04 13.00 18.14
N SER A 146 -3.15 12.37 18.51
CA SER A 146 -3.32 10.92 18.42
C SER A 146 -3.18 10.39 16.99
N GLY A 147 -3.73 11.11 16.01
CA GLY A 147 -3.59 10.78 14.60
C GLY A 147 -2.14 10.87 14.10
N LEU A 148 -1.43 11.95 14.42
CA LEU A 148 -0.02 12.12 14.07
C LEU A 148 0.86 11.02 14.66
N LEU A 149 0.73 10.76 15.97
CA LEU A 149 1.52 9.74 16.65
C LEU A 149 1.19 8.33 16.12
N THR A 150 -0.08 8.06 15.82
CA THR A 150 -0.50 6.82 15.16
C THR A 150 0.22 6.65 13.82
N SER A 151 0.23 7.68 12.98
CA SER A 151 0.91 7.64 11.68
C SER A 151 2.42 7.44 11.82
N PHE A 152 3.07 8.12 12.78
CA PHE A 152 4.51 7.96 13.04
C PHE A 152 4.85 6.54 13.50
N ALA A 153 4.08 5.99 14.43
CA ALA A 153 4.27 4.63 14.93
C ALA A 153 4.06 3.57 13.84
N LEU A 154 2.98 3.72 13.05
CA LEU A 154 2.67 2.81 11.95
C LEU A 154 3.73 2.87 10.84
N TYR A 155 4.19 4.05 10.46
CA TYR A 155 5.28 4.20 9.51
C TYR A 155 6.55 3.51 10.00
N SER A 156 6.92 3.73 11.27
CA SER A 156 8.11 3.10 11.86
C SER A 156 7.99 1.58 11.92
N GLY A 157 6.81 1.08 12.26
CA GLY A 157 6.49 -0.36 12.20
C GLY A 157 6.55 -0.91 10.77
N ALA A 158 6.06 -0.16 9.78
CA ALA A 158 6.18 -0.51 8.37
C ALA A 158 7.65 -0.65 7.93
N CYS A 159 8.50 0.31 8.33
CA CYS A 159 9.94 0.25 8.09
C CYS A 159 10.59 -1.00 8.68
N CYS A 160 10.15 -1.45 9.86
CA CYS A 160 10.62 -2.70 10.46
C CYS A 160 10.26 -3.93 9.62
N PHE A 161 9.02 -4.00 9.12
CA PHE A 161 8.62 -5.10 8.24
C PHE A 161 9.31 -5.05 6.88
N LEU A 162 9.46 -3.86 6.29
CA LEU A 162 10.21 -3.68 5.04
C LEU A 162 11.69 -4.04 5.20
N TYR A 163 12.31 -3.66 6.32
CA TYR A 163 13.68 -4.05 6.63
C TYR A 163 13.83 -5.58 6.69
N LYS A 164 12.93 -6.26 7.41
CA LYS A 164 12.89 -7.73 7.46
C LYS A 164 12.66 -8.34 6.07
N LEU A 165 11.76 -7.77 5.28
CA LEU A 165 11.45 -8.25 3.93
C LEU A 165 12.65 -8.12 3.00
N PHE A 166 13.28 -6.95 2.97
CA PHE A 166 14.47 -6.71 2.14
C PHE A 166 15.67 -7.56 2.58
N SER A 167 15.82 -7.80 3.87
CA SER A 167 16.91 -8.64 4.40
C SER A 167 16.80 -10.11 4.00
N ILE A 168 15.66 -10.56 3.44
CA ILE A 168 15.52 -11.92 2.90
C ILE A 168 16.42 -12.09 1.67
N ASP A 169 16.50 -11.05 0.81
CA ASP A 169 17.15 -11.13 -0.50
C ASP A 169 18.39 -10.22 -0.61
N TYR A 170 18.56 -9.25 0.28
CA TYR A 170 19.58 -8.20 0.20
C TYR A 170 20.39 -8.06 1.49
N SER A 171 21.57 -7.44 1.38
CA SER A 171 22.41 -7.10 2.52
C SER A 171 21.76 -6.01 3.40
N LYS A 172 22.20 -5.97 4.66
CA LYS A 172 21.80 -4.93 5.65
C LYS A 172 21.94 -3.52 5.10
N SER A 173 23.05 -3.21 4.43
CA SER A 173 23.31 -1.87 3.88
C SER A 173 22.29 -1.46 2.82
N VAL A 174 21.86 -2.39 1.96
CA VAL A 174 20.83 -2.14 0.95
C VAL A 174 19.47 -1.92 1.61
N ALA A 175 19.09 -2.76 2.57
CA ALA A 175 17.85 -2.66 3.29
C ALA A 175 17.71 -1.32 4.05
N VAL A 176 18.77 -0.89 4.75
CA VAL A 176 18.79 0.39 5.48
C VAL A 176 18.69 1.58 4.50
N ARG A 177 19.46 1.56 3.39
CA ARG A 177 19.39 2.63 2.38
C ARG A 177 18.00 2.76 1.77
N ALA A 178 17.32 1.65 1.49
CA ALA A 178 15.95 1.68 1.00
C ALA A 178 15.00 2.38 1.97
N ILE A 179 15.12 2.11 3.29
CA ILE A 179 14.35 2.81 4.34
C ILE A 179 14.66 4.31 4.36
N ILE A 180 15.93 4.69 4.28
CA ILE A 180 16.34 6.10 4.28
C ILE A 180 15.76 6.82 3.05
N TYR A 181 15.90 6.26 1.84
CA TYR A 181 15.38 6.87 0.62
C TYR A 181 13.85 7.02 0.66
N MET A 182 13.15 6.01 1.17
CA MET A 182 11.70 6.10 1.35
C MET A 182 11.33 7.19 2.37
N SER A 183 12.14 7.41 3.42
CA SER A 183 11.86 8.39 4.48
C SER A 183 12.08 9.84 4.04
N VAL A 184 12.98 10.08 3.09
CA VAL A 184 13.30 11.43 2.56
C VAL A 184 12.64 11.73 1.20
N PHE A 185 11.92 10.79 0.63
CA PHE A 185 11.18 11.02 -0.61
C PHE A 185 10.12 12.12 -0.42
N PRO A 186 9.92 13.05 -1.36
CA PRO A 186 9.02 14.19 -1.16
C PRO A 186 7.61 13.82 -0.69
N HIS A 187 7.01 12.75 -1.25
CA HIS A 187 5.70 12.26 -0.81
C HIS A 187 5.71 11.52 0.54
N ALA A 188 6.88 11.30 1.15
CA ALA A 188 6.96 10.72 2.48
C ALA A 188 6.31 11.60 3.57
N LEU A 189 6.00 12.86 3.27
CA LEU A 189 5.20 13.73 4.13
C LEU A 189 3.87 13.06 4.51
N PHE A 190 3.20 12.42 3.57
CA PHE A 190 1.91 11.75 3.80
C PHE A 190 1.99 10.60 4.82
N PHE A 191 3.15 10.00 5.03
CA PHE A 191 3.35 9.02 6.11
C PHE A 191 3.40 9.65 7.51
N GLY A 192 3.40 10.97 7.60
CA GLY A 192 3.39 11.72 8.86
C GLY A 192 2.15 12.60 9.04
N THR A 193 1.10 12.43 8.24
CA THR A 193 -0.17 13.14 8.34
C THR A 193 -1.27 12.27 8.95
N LEU A 194 -2.44 12.88 9.27
CA LEU A 194 -3.61 12.17 9.76
C LEU A 194 -4.33 11.41 8.63
N MET A 195 -3.58 10.60 7.90
CA MET A 195 -4.05 9.88 6.73
C MET A 195 -3.69 8.40 6.81
N ASN A 196 -4.29 7.62 5.93
CA ASN A 196 -4.27 6.16 5.96
C ASN A 196 -2.99 5.54 5.34
N GLU A 197 -2.10 6.34 4.76
CA GLU A 197 -0.93 5.88 4.00
C GLU A 197 0.02 5.03 4.87
N SER A 198 0.29 5.46 6.10
CA SER A 198 1.13 4.70 7.04
C SER A 198 0.49 3.38 7.47
N MET A 199 -0.84 3.36 7.64
CA MET A 199 -1.59 2.14 7.97
C MET A 199 -1.52 1.13 6.83
N LEU A 200 -1.80 1.57 5.59
CA LEU A 200 -1.72 0.72 4.42
C LEU A 200 -0.30 0.19 4.20
N LEU A 201 0.72 1.04 4.35
CA LEU A 201 2.12 0.63 4.22
C LEU A 201 2.49 -0.43 5.27
N PHE A 202 2.09 -0.22 6.53
CA PHE A 202 2.38 -1.13 7.63
C PHE A 202 1.74 -2.51 7.42
N THR A 203 0.45 -2.52 7.12
CA THR A 203 -0.30 -3.77 6.92
C THR A 203 0.14 -4.50 5.66
N SER A 204 0.44 -3.78 4.58
CA SER A 204 0.95 -4.36 3.33
C SER A 204 2.35 -4.94 3.49
N ALA A 205 3.27 -4.21 4.14
CA ALA A 205 4.64 -4.67 4.40
C ALA A 205 4.64 -5.93 5.28
N ALA A 206 3.80 -5.97 6.31
CA ALA A 206 3.62 -7.15 7.14
C ALA A 206 3.07 -8.33 6.33
N THR A 207 2.06 -8.12 5.51
CA THR A 207 1.48 -9.15 4.64
C THR A 207 2.54 -9.73 3.71
N LEU A 208 3.28 -8.88 2.98
CA LEU A 208 4.33 -9.31 2.04
C LEU A 208 5.47 -10.06 2.77
N TYR A 209 5.86 -9.61 3.94
CA TYR A 209 6.86 -10.31 4.74
C TYR A 209 6.39 -11.72 5.12
N TYR A 210 5.14 -11.87 5.57
CA TYR A 210 4.61 -13.16 5.97
C TYR A 210 4.29 -14.08 4.79
N ILE A 211 3.97 -13.53 3.60
CA ILE A 211 3.93 -14.29 2.34
C ILE A 211 5.29 -14.95 2.09
N ARG A 212 6.41 -14.18 2.13
CA ARG A 212 7.77 -14.68 1.95
C ARG A 212 8.24 -15.65 3.04
N LYS A 213 7.62 -15.61 4.23
CA LYS A 213 7.85 -16.55 5.33
C LYS A 213 6.87 -17.74 5.34
N HIS A 214 5.96 -17.82 4.39
CA HIS A 214 4.93 -18.86 4.25
C HIS A 214 4.09 -19.07 5.52
N LYS A 215 3.90 -17.99 6.32
CA LYS A 215 3.06 -18.01 7.53
C LYS A 215 1.64 -17.59 7.18
N TRP A 216 0.90 -18.47 6.52
CA TRP A 216 -0.37 -18.17 5.86
C TRP A 216 -1.46 -17.58 6.76
N TYR A 217 -1.55 -18.03 8.02
CA TYR A 217 -2.51 -17.43 8.97
C TYR A 217 -2.21 -15.94 9.23
N LEU A 218 -0.91 -15.55 9.33
CA LEU A 218 -0.53 -14.15 9.45
C LEU A 218 -0.74 -13.38 8.14
N VAL A 219 -0.57 -14.03 6.99
CA VAL A 219 -0.92 -13.45 5.68
C VAL A 219 -2.39 -13.06 5.66
N GLY A 220 -3.27 -13.96 6.11
CA GLY A 220 -4.69 -13.68 6.17
C GLY A 220 -5.03 -12.53 7.11
N ILE A 221 -4.49 -12.52 8.33
CA ILE A 221 -4.76 -11.48 9.34
C ILE A 221 -4.29 -10.11 8.86
N TRP A 222 -3.02 -10.00 8.45
CA TRP A 222 -2.45 -8.73 7.99
C TRP A 222 -3.05 -8.27 6.66
N GLY A 223 -3.37 -9.21 5.76
CA GLY A 223 -4.05 -8.91 4.53
C GLY A 223 -5.50 -8.43 4.73
N ALA A 224 -6.21 -8.99 5.72
CA ALA A 224 -7.52 -8.47 6.13
C ALA A 224 -7.41 -7.05 6.69
N ALA A 225 -6.41 -6.77 7.50
CA ALA A 225 -6.13 -5.42 7.98
C ALA A 225 -5.79 -4.45 6.84
N ALA A 226 -5.01 -4.88 5.84
CA ALA A 226 -4.72 -4.08 4.65
C ALA A 226 -5.99 -3.79 3.83
N ALA A 227 -6.84 -4.79 3.62
CA ALA A 227 -8.11 -4.64 2.91
C ALA A 227 -9.12 -3.78 3.69
N LEU A 228 -9.05 -3.76 5.03
CA LEU A 228 -9.84 -2.88 5.89
C LEU A 228 -9.27 -1.46 6.00
N SER A 229 -8.01 -1.27 5.61
CA SER A 229 -7.39 0.05 5.59
C SER A 229 -7.64 0.80 4.28
N ARG A 230 -7.65 0.11 3.13
CA ARG A 230 -7.91 0.70 1.81
C ARG A 230 -8.34 -0.37 0.82
N MET A 231 -9.17 -0.02 -0.17
CA MET A 231 -9.66 -0.98 -1.18
C MET A 231 -8.53 -1.73 -1.88
N VAL A 232 -7.42 -1.06 -2.19
CA VAL A 232 -6.26 -1.69 -2.85
C VAL A 232 -5.58 -2.76 -2.00
N GLY A 233 -5.81 -2.79 -0.69
CA GLY A 233 -5.26 -3.82 0.20
C GLY A 233 -5.68 -5.23 -0.15
N ILE A 234 -6.86 -5.44 -0.74
CA ILE A 234 -7.33 -6.76 -1.21
C ILE A 234 -6.45 -7.34 -2.33
N LEU A 235 -5.77 -6.46 -3.09
CA LEU A 235 -4.89 -6.89 -4.19
C LEU A 235 -3.68 -7.69 -3.68
N LEU A 236 -3.36 -7.63 -2.39
CA LEU A 236 -2.34 -8.48 -1.77
C LEU A 236 -2.68 -9.98 -1.83
N ALA A 237 -3.94 -10.33 -2.08
CA ALA A 237 -4.33 -11.70 -2.37
C ALA A 237 -3.66 -12.25 -3.63
N ILE A 238 -3.31 -11.39 -4.61
CA ILE A 238 -2.64 -11.81 -5.85
C ILE A 238 -1.24 -12.36 -5.55
N PRO A 239 -0.29 -11.58 -4.97
CA PRO A 239 1.02 -12.12 -4.64
C PRO A 239 0.96 -13.26 -3.61
N ALA A 240 -0.04 -13.29 -2.71
CA ALA A 240 -0.24 -14.40 -1.79
C ALA A 240 -0.62 -15.69 -2.53
N ALA A 241 -1.55 -15.62 -3.47
CA ALA A 241 -1.96 -16.76 -4.28
C ALA A 241 -0.81 -17.26 -5.17
N VAL A 242 -0.07 -16.33 -5.80
CA VAL A 242 1.08 -16.68 -6.64
C VAL A 242 2.15 -17.42 -5.83
N GLU A 243 2.57 -16.87 -4.69
CA GLU A 243 3.57 -17.51 -3.82
C GLU A 243 3.07 -18.86 -3.30
N TRP A 244 1.78 -18.99 -3.00
CA TRP A 244 1.19 -20.27 -2.59
C TRP A 244 1.25 -21.30 -3.71
N LEU A 245 0.91 -20.93 -4.94
CA LEU A 245 0.98 -21.80 -6.13
C LEU A 245 2.40 -22.26 -6.41
N GLU A 246 3.38 -21.35 -6.37
CA GLU A 246 4.79 -21.64 -6.64
C GLU A 246 5.43 -22.47 -5.52
N HIS A 247 5.28 -22.04 -4.27
CA HIS A 247 5.91 -22.68 -3.11
C HIS A 247 5.48 -24.15 -2.95
N TYR A 248 4.19 -24.44 -3.13
CA TYR A 248 3.67 -25.80 -3.00
C TYR A 248 3.66 -26.58 -4.33
N LYS A 249 4.17 -25.99 -5.41
CA LYS A 249 4.21 -26.59 -6.76
C LYS A 249 2.86 -27.18 -7.18
N ILE A 250 1.81 -26.39 -7.04
CA ILE A 250 0.42 -26.84 -7.22
C ILE A 250 0.18 -27.36 -8.63
N PHE A 251 0.73 -26.69 -9.66
CA PHE A 251 0.55 -27.14 -11.06
C PHE A 251 1.26 -28.48 -11.34
N GLU A 252 2.43 -28.73 -10.73
CA GLU A 252 3.11 -30.02 -10.84
C GLU A 252 2.29 -31.15 -10.21
N LYS A 253 1.69 -30.92 -9.02
CA LYS A 253 0.79 -31.87 -8.37
C LYS A 253 -0.47 -32.14 -9.18
N LEU A 254 -1.06 -31.12 -9.77
CA LEU A 254 -2.21 -31.28 -10.66
C LEU A 254 -1.86 -32.08 -11.91
N LYS A 255 -0.70 -31.83 -12.54
CA LYS A 255 -0.20 -32.62 -13.68
C LYS A 255 -0.01 -34.09 -13.31
N ASN A 256 0.47 -34.37 -12.10
CA ASN A 256 0.67 -35.71 -11.58
C ASN A 256 -0.62 -36.35 -11.02
N LYS A 257 -1.78 -35.69 -11.20
CA LYS A 257 -3.10 -36.12 -10.71
C LYS A 257 -3.19 -36.30 -9.18
N ASP A 258 -2.28 -35.66 -8.42
CA ASP A 258 -2.28 -35.69 -6.95
C ASP A 258 -3.25 -34.63 -6.38
N ILE A 259 -4.51 -34.78 -6.75
CA ILE A 259 -5.59 -33.87 -6.38
C ILE A 259 -5.79 -33.85 -4.84
N LYS A 260 -5.60 -35.01 -4.18
CA LYS A 260 -5.78 -35.13 -2.74
C LYS A 260 -4.80 -34.24 -1.95
N SER A 261 -3.53 -34.17 -2.37
CA SER A 261 -2.54 -33.26 -1.75
C SER A 261 -2.86 -31.80 -2.02
N VAL A 262 -3.36 -31.45 -3.20
CA VAL A 262 -3.78 -30.07 -3.52
C VAL A 262 -4.90 -29.62 -2.60
N TRP A 263 -5.96 -30.42 -2.42
CA TRP A 263 -7.06 -30.11 -1.51
C TRP A 263 -6.59 -30.00 -0.05
N LYS A 264 -5.72 -30.90 0.41
CA LYS A 264 -5.15 -30.83 1.75
C LYS A 264 -4.39 -29.53 1.98
N LEU A 265 -3.56 -29.11 1.02
CA LEU A 265 -2.82 -27.83 1.07
C LEU A 265 -3.75 -26.62 1.03
N PHE A 266 -4.78 -26.67 0.19
CA PHE A 266 -5.77 -25.60 0.10
C PHE A 266 -6.48 -25.40 1.45
N TYR A 267 -7.04 -26.45 2.04
CA TYR A 267 -7.74 -26.32 3.33
C TYR A 267 -6.82 -25.95 4.49
N SER A 268 -5.58 -26.44 4.52
CA SER A 268 -4.66 -26.17 5.62
C SER A 268 -3.94 -24.81 5.51
N LYS A 269 -3.71 -24.29 4.30
CA LYS A 269 -2.88 -23.11 4.04
C LYS A 269 -3.56 -22.10 3.10
N GLY A 270 -4.19 -22.53 2.01
CA GLY A 270 -4.78 -21.64 1.00
C GLY A 270 -5.98 -20.85 1.51
N LEU A 271 -6.81 -21.47 2.37
CA LEU A 271 -7.99 -20.80 2.93
C LEU A 271 -7.65 -19.51 3.71
N TRP A 272 -6.48 -19.42 4.31
CA TRP A 272 -6.09 -18.22 5.03
C TRP A 272 -5.98 -16.98 4.13
N ILE A 273 -5.72 -17.15 2.83
CA ILE A 273 -5.69 -16.04 1.88
C ILE A 273 -7.07 -15.39 1.76
N PHE A 274 -8.14 -16.19 1.82
CA PHE A 274 -9.52 -15.69 1.76
C PHE A 274 -9.93 -14.87 2.98
N LEU A 275 -9.20 -14.97 4.10
CA LEU A 275 -9.44 -14.11 5.25
C LEU A 275 -9.29 -12.62 4.91
N MET A 276 -8.55 -12.28 3.84
CA MET A 276 -8.45 -10.91 3.34
C MET A 276 -9.80 -10.32 2.93
N LEU A 277 -10.72 -11.16 2.44
CA LEU A 277 -12.08 -10.75 2.10
C LEU A 277 -12.87 -10.24 3.30
N LEU A 278 -12.51 -10.70 4.52
CA LEU A 278 -13.17 -10.24 5.76
C LEU A 278 -12.94 -8.73 5.96
N GLY A 279 -11.73 -8.21 5.65
CA GLY A 279 -11.46 -6.77 5.75
C GLY A 279 -12.38 -5.95 4.85
N THR A 280 -12.49 -6.34 3.57
CA THR A 280 -13.43 -5.72 2.64
C THR A 280 -14.89 -5.93 3.09
N GLY A 281 -15.25 -7.13 3.56
CA GLY A 281 -16.59 -7.45 4.05
C GLY A 281 -17.02 -6.57 5.22
N ILE A 282 -16.12 -6.31 6.18
CA ILE A 282 -16.39 -5.40 7.31
C ILE A 282 -16.63 -3.97 6.78
N TYR A 283 -15.85 -3.51 5.84
CA TYR A 283 -16.06 -2.18 5.24
C TYR A 283 -17.40 -2.09 4.49
N LEU A 284 -17.76 -3.09 3.70
CA LEU A 284 -19.05 -3.14 3.01
C LEU A 284 -20.23 -3.20 4.01
N LEU A 285 -20.05 -3.90 5.14
CA LEU A 285 -21.03 -3.90 6.21
C LEU A 285 -21.18 -2.53 6.88
N CYS A 286 -20.09 -1.77 7.05
CA CYS A 286 -20.15 -0.39 7.51
C CYS A 286 -20.96 0.48 6.55
N ASN A 287 -20.72 0.36 5.24
CA ASN A 287 -21.51 1.04 4.20
C ASN A 287 -23.00 0.70 4.33
N TYR A 288 -23.34 -0.59 4.41
CA TYR A 288 -24.71 -1.04 4.53
C TYR A 288 -25.40 -0.48 5.79
N LYS A 289 -24.71 -0.52 6.93
CA LYS A 289 -25.29 -0.02 8.20
C LYS A 289 -25.59 1.47 8.19
N VAL A 290 -24.81 2.26 7.47
CA VAL A 290 -24.94 3.73 7.44
C VAL A 290 -25.90 4.18 6.34
N THR A 291 -25.86 3.54 5.18
CA THR A 291 -26.56 4.03 3.98
C THR A 291 -27.64 3.06 3.45
N GLY A 292 -27.75 1.85 4.02
CA GLY A 292 -28.60 0.79 3.48
C GLY A 292 -28.09 0.13 2.20
N ASN A 293 -26.92 0.56 1.68
CA ASN A 293 -26.33 0.03 0.45
C ASN A 293 -24.83 -0.24 0.63
N CYS A 294 -24.39 -1.49 0.44
CA CYS A 294 -22.99 -1.90 0.58
C CYS A 294 -22.04 -1.15 -0.38
N PHE A 295 -22.52 -0.69 -1.52
CA PHE A 295 -21.73 -0.08 -2.57
C PHE A 295 -21.95 1.43 -2.72
N LYS A 296 -22.60 2.08 -1.75
CA LYS A 296 -22.88 3.52 -1.78
C LYS A 296 -21.62 4.38 -1.91
N PHE A 297 -20.50 3.91 -1.37
CA PHE A 297 -19.21 4.58 -1.50
C PHE A 297 -18.76 4.80 -2.97
N LEU A 298 -19.14 3.91 -3.91
CA LEU A 298 -18.83 4.08 -5.34
C LEU A 298 -19.58 5.27 -5.94
N GLU A 299 -20.85 5.42 -5.58
CA GLU A 299 -21.66 6.56 -6.02
C GLU A 299 -21.09 7.87 -5.48
N TYR A 300 -20.72 7.88 -4.19
CA TYR A 300 -20.14 9.07 -3.56
C TYR A 300 -18.75 9.40 -4.09
N GLN A 301 -17.91 8.41 -4.41
CA GLN A 301 -16.64 8.67 -5.10
C GLN A 301 -16.83 9.33 -6.47
N ALA A 302 -17.82 8.90 -7.25
CA ALA A 302 -18.12 9.51 -8.52
C ALA A 302 -18.68 10.94 -8.35
N LYS A 303 -19.62 11.13 -7.40
CA LYS A 303 -20.33 12.39 -7.17
C LYS A 303 -19.43 13.50 -6.60
N TYR A 304 -18.64 13.19 -5.57
CA TYR A 304 -17.91 14.18 -4.76
C TYR A 304 -16.42 14.27 -5.09
N TRP A 305 -15.80 13.19 -5.62
CA TRP A 305 -14.37 13.15 -5.95
C TRP A 305 -14.10 13.01 -7.44
N ASN A 306 -15.15 12.99 -8.27
CA ASN A 306 -15.03 12.80 -9.74
C ASN A 306 -14.17 11.56 -10.12
N ASN A 307 -14.20 10.53 -9.26
CA ASN A 307 -13.46 9.29 -9.42
C ASN A 307 -14.37 8.21 -10.01
N GLY A 308 -14.42 8.15 -11.34
CA GLY A 308 -15.09 7.06 -12.06
C GLY A 308 -14.11 5.96 -12.48
N SER A 309 -14.64 4.76 -12.73
CA SER A 309 -13.84 3.66 -13.28
C SER A 309 -13.40 4.01 -14.70
N CYS A 310 -12.10 4.01 -14.96
CA CYS A 310 -11.54 4.18 -16.30
C CYS A 310 -10.48 3.13 -16.59
N TYR A 311 -10.20 2.90 -17.87
CA TYR A 311 -9.08 2.06 -18.26
C TYR A 311 -7.75 2.70 -17.79
N PHE A 312 -6.87 1.93 -17.18
CA PHE A 312 -5.64 2.45 -16.57
C PHE A 312 -4.76 3.26 -17.55
N GLY A 313 -4.67 2.85 -18.82
CA GLY A 313 -3.93 3.59 -19.85
C GLY A 313 -4.53 4.97 -20.13
N SER A 314 -5.84 5.12 -20.07
CA SER A 314 -6.52 6.41 -20.18
C SER A 314 -6.26 7.29 -18.95
N GLY A 315 -6.26 6.69 -17.75
CA GLY A 315 -5.90 7.37 -16.50
C GLY A 315 -4.48 7.92 -16.55
N ILE A 316 -3.50 7.10 -16.94
CA ILE A 316 -2.10 7.53 -17.10
C ILE A 316 -1.99 8.65 -18.14
N ALA A 317 -2.65 8.53 -19.29
CA ALA A 317 -2.65 9.59 -20.31
C ALA A 317 -3.24 10.90 -19.78
N LYS A 318 -4.31 10.86 -18.98
CA LYS A 318 -4.89 12.03 -18.31
C LYS A 318 -3.90 12.69 -17.35
N MET A 319 -3.19 11.90 -16.54
CA MET A 319 -2.17 12.43 -15.62
C MET A 319 -1.07 13.18 -16.39
N PHE A 320 -0.53 12.58 -17.47
CA PHE A 320 0.46 13.24 -18.31
C PHE A 320 -0.09 14.53 -18.93
N THR A 321 -1.31 14.52 -19.47
CA THR A 321 -1.92 15.72 -20.03
C THR A 321 -2.06 16.82 -18.98
N ASN A 322 -2.59 16.51 -17.81
CA ASN A 322 -2.80 17.47 -16.73
C ASN A 322 -1.46 18.02 -16.19
N ALA A 323 -0.38 17.25 -16.20
CA ALA A 323 0.95 17.72 -15.81
C ALA A 323 1.46 18.87 -16.71
N PHE A 324 0.94 19.00 -17.94
CA PHE A 324 1.34 20.07 -18.86
C PHE A 324 0.26 21.17 -19.04
N THR A 325 -1.02 20.86 -18.78
CA THR A 325 -2.16 21.75 -19.09
C THR A 325 -2.89 22.29 -17.88
N SER A 326 -2.73 21.70 -16.69
CA SER A 326 -3.39 22.17 -15.47
C SER A 326 -2.65 23.35 -14.84
N ASP A 327 -3.36 24.44 -14.53
CA ASP A 327 -2.75 25.63 -13.91
C ASP A 327 -2.68 25.53 -12.39
N GLN A 328 -3.71 25.02 -11.71
CA GLN A 328 -3.81 25.05 -10.25
C GLN A 328 -3.17 23.86 -9.52
N SER A 329 -3.21 22.66 -10.09
CA SER A 329 -2.74 21.43 -9.40
C SER A 329 -1.53 20.80 -10.08
N ARG A 330 -0.88 21.55 -10.96
CA ARG A 330 0.20 21.05 -11.81
C ARG A 330 1.39 20.58 -10.99
N PHE A 331 1.90 21.42 -10.11
CA PHE A 331 3.09 21.16 -9.32
C PHE A 331 2.80 20.32 -8.07
N ASP A 332 1.60 20.46 -7.50
CA ASP A 332 1.24 19.79 -6.24
C ASP A 332 0.80 18.33 -6.45
N ILE A 333 0.15 18.04 -7.60
CA ILE A 333 -0.45 16.73 -7.85
C ILE A 333 0.12 16.09 -9.13
N TRP A 334 -0.10 16.71 -10.30
CA TRP A 334 0.05 16.03 -11.58
C TRP A 334 1.48 15.73 -11.98
N ILE A 335 2.43 16.62 -11.74
CA ILE A 335 3.87 16.36 -12.01
C ILE A 335 4.40 15.28 -11.07
N PRO A 336 4.22 15.35 -9.74
CA PRO A 336 4.65 14.29 -8.84
C PRO A 336 4.04 12.92 -9.15
N GLU A 337 2.76 12.84 -9.48
CA GLU A 337 2.12 11.58 -9.87
C GLU A 337 2.68 11.03 -11.18
N THR A 338 2.89 11.89 -12.18
CA THR A 338 3.49 11.50 -13.46
C THR A 338 4.90 10.95 -13.28
N LEU A 339 5.74 11.62 -12.48
CA LEU A 339 7.09 11.15 -12.14
C LEU A 339 7.05 9.82 -11.39
N SER A 340 6.10 9.64 -10.47
CA SER A 340 5.92 8.40 -9.72
C SER A 340 5.55 7.24 -10.66
N ILE A 341 4.65 7.43 -11.61
CA ILE A 341 4.29 6.42 -12.62
C ILE A 341 5.48 6.06 -13.51
N ILE A 342 6.24 7.04 -13.98
CA ILE A 342 7.46 6.80 -14.76
C ILE A 342 8.45 5.95 -13.96
N PHE A 343 8.65 6.29 -12.67
CA PHE A 343 9.53 5.55 -11.78
C PHE A 343 9.04 4.11 -11.55
N VAL A 344 7.74 3.91 -11.35
CA VAL A 344 7.14 2.57 -11.21
C VAL A 344 7.33 1.74 -12.48
N ILE A 345 7.06 2.31 -13.66
CA ILE A 345 7.26 1.60 -14.94
C ILE A 345 8.75 1.25 -15.12
N TYR A 346 9.65 2.20 -14.85
CA TYR A 346 11.10 1.96 -14.93
C TYR A 346 11.54 0.83 -13.99
N THR A 347 11.10 0.85 -12.72
CA THR A 347 11.48 -0.18 -11.74
C THR A 347 10.89 -1.55 -12.09
N LEU A 348 9.67 -1.60 -12.63
CA LEU A 348 9.07 -2.82 -13.16
C LEU A 348 9.92 -3.41 -14.30
N LEU A 349 10.23 -2.62 -15.29
CA LEU A 349 11.04 -3.05 -16.45
C LEU A 349 12.46 -3.46 -16.05
N TYR A 350 13.06 -2.72 -15.10
CA TYR A 350 14.36 -3.06 -14.54
C TYR A 350 14.32 -4.34 -13.71
N GLY A 351 13.29 -4.50 -12.89
CA GLY A 351 13.07 -5.70 -12.07
C GLY A 351 12.87 -6.96 -12.91
N ILE A 352 12.14 -6.85 -14.02
CA ILE A 352 11.96 -7.96 -14.98
C ILE A 352 13.28 -8.45 -15.55
N ARG A 353 14.27 -7.55 -15.76
CA ARG A 353 15.59 -7.93 -16.30
C ARG A 353 16.50 -8.56 -15.26
N ARG A 354 16.34 -8.27 -13.99
CA ARG A 354 17.30 -8.64 -12.93
C ARG A 354 16.80 -9.62 -11.90
N ASN A 355 15.49 -9.71 -11.68
CA ASN A 355 14.98 -10.35 -10.46
C ASN A 355 13.76 -11.24 -10.69
N ARG A 356 13.47 -11.98 -9.64
CA ARG A 356 12.23 -12.75 -9.45
C ARG A 356 10.97 -11.88 -9.48
#